data_3e15297fd82bacc8de14f6ad743f89f3
#
_entry.id   3e15297fd82bacc8de14f6ad743f89f3
#
_cell.length_a   1.000
_cell.length_b   1.000
_cell.length_c   1.000
_cell.angle_alpha   90.00
_cell.angle_beta   90.00
_cell.angle_gamma   90.00
#
_symmetry.space_group_name_H-M   'P 1'
#
loop_
_entity.id
_entity.type
_entity.pdbx_description
1 polymer ?
#
loop_
_entity_poly.entity_id
_entity_poly.type
_entity_poly.pdbx_seq_one_letter_code
_entity_poly.pdbx_strand_id
1 'polypeptide(L)'
;SGIEAIVKFISLPDGVNVDDVTLYVTYLSADKNSEFNTFTDGEALVSDESVVYGNTTITANTPFASLLTTNSTAIGSAAFISQGVYFIRGFFVNVADQTIILDHYSNNSSYRVGLQINELLVNAKEDDSLYDNAKGFTNFAAPGADRLKIELILTKKLLTDKNDTDFVELMRIDEGKIKVMQSKSDYNKIRDWIAERTYEESGDYSVDPFKLGLFNSLNDNLGNN
;
A
#
# COMPACT_ATOMS: atom_id res chain seq x y z
N SER A 1 9.09 -25.76 10.65
CA SER A 1 9.22 -25.98 9.20
C SER A 1 10.53 -25.40 8.64
N GLY A 2 11.05 -24.31 9.18
CA GLY A 2 12.19 -23.58 8.63
C GLY A 2 11.85 -22.73 7.40
N ILE A 3 10.58 -22.44 7.23
CA ILE A 3 10.06 -21.53 6.21
C ILE A 3 10.26 -20.09 6.69
N GLU A 4 10.75 -19.26 5.80
CA GLU A 4 10.96 -17.83 6.04
C GLU A 4 9.94 -16.99 5.30
N ALA A 5 9.45 -15.92 5.96
CA ALA A 5 8.50 -15.01 5.37
C ALA A 5 8.68 -13.58 5.89
N ILE A 6 8.38 -12.61 5.03
CA ILE A 6 8.34 -11.20 5.40
C ILE A 6 6.91 -10.83 5.75
N VAL A 7 6.71 -10.27 6.95
CA VAL A 7 5.43 -9.69 7.34
C VAL A 7 5.23 -8.37 6.58
N LYS A 8 4.15 -8.28 5.83
CA LYS A 8 3.76 -7.07 5.07
C LYS A 8 2.73 -6.24 5.82
N PHE A 9 1.86 -6.89 6.54
CA PHE A 9 0.80 -6.22 7.28
C PHE A 9 0.30 -7.10 8.43
N ILE A 10 -0.13 -6.47 9.53
CA ILE A 10 -0.74 -7.12 10.68
C ILE A 10 -2.16 -6.59 10.81
N SER A 11 -3.15 -7.48 10.67
CA SER A 11 -4.55 -7.15 10.93
C SER A 11 -4.90 -7.52 12.35
N LEU A 12 -5.36 -6.54 13.10
CA LEU A 12 -5.94 -6.77 14.42
C LEU A 12 -7.40 -7.18 14.29
N PRO A 13 -7.96 -7.92 15.27
CA PRO A 13 -9.39 -8.23 15.30
C PRO A 13 -10.22 -6.95 15.22
N ASP A 14 -11.24 -6.95 14.37
CA ASP A 14 -12.14 -5.80 14.19
C ASP A 14 -13.23 -5.71 15.28
N GLY A 15 -13.31 -6.70 16.16
CA GLY A 15 -14.31 -6.81 17.23
C GLY A 15 -15.71 -7.21 16.76
N VAL A 16 -15.90 -7.42 15.47
CA VAL A 16 -17.18 -7.85 14.87
C VAL A 16 -17.18 -9.34 14.57
N ASN A 17 -16.06 -9.83 14.06
CA ASN A 17 -15.80 -11.25 13.83
C ASN A 17 -14.83 -11.77 14.88
N VAL A 18 -14.96 -13.05 15.23
CA VAL A 18 -14.03 -13.72 16.17
C VAL A 18 -12.77 -14.10 15.37
N ASP A 19 -12.13 -13.09 14.79
CA ASP A 19 -10.91 -13.29 14.05
C ASP A 19 -9.71 -13.06 14.98
N ASP A 20 -8.75 -13.97 14.92
CA ASP A 20 -7.47 -13.81 15.58
C ASP A 20 -6.59 -12.77 14.84
N VAL A 21 -5.54 -12.32 15.50
CA VAL A 21 -4.53 -11.47 14.84
C VAL A 21 -4.00 -12.18 13.61
N THR A 22 -4.14 -11.55 12.46
CA THR A 22 -3.75 -12.15 11.17
C THR A 22 -2.51 -11.48 10.61
N LEU A 23 -1.50 -12.26 10.29
CA LEU A 23 -0.29 -11.80 9.62
C LEU A 23 -0.40 -12.01 8.11
N TYR A 24 -0.27 -10.94 7.35
CA TYR A 24 -0.12 -11.00 5.89
C TYR A 24 1.37 -11.08 5.56
N VAL A 25 1.76 -12.18 4.97
CA VAL A 25 3.16 -12.49 4.73
C VAL A 25 3.45 -12.77 3.26
N THR A 26 4.68 -12.53 2.86
CA THR A 26 5.24 -13.01 1.61
C THR A 26 6.31 -14.03 1.94
N TYR A 27 6.13 -15.26 1.51
CA TYR A 27 7.11 -16.32 1.71
C TYR A 27 8.38 -16.06 0.88
N LEU A 28 9.54 -16.23 1.51
CA LEU A 28 10.85 -16.06 0.89
C LEU A 28 11.45 -17.39 0.43
N SER A 29 11.21 -18.43 1.20
CA SER A 29 11.76 -19.76 0.92
C SER A 29 10.69 -20.82 1.14
N ALA A 30 10.80 -21.92 0.39
CA ALA A 30 10.17 -23.17 0.73
C ALA A 30 11.01 -23.91 1.78
N ASP A 31 10.41 -24.87 2.48
CA ASP A 31 11.15 -25.76 3.37
C ASP A 31 12.35 -26.39 2.63
N LYS A 32 13.44 -26.66 3.38
CA LYS A 32 14.68 -27.27 2.86
C LYS A 32 14.43 -28.56 2.10
N ASN A 33 13.34 -29.26 2.38
CA ASN A 33 12.92 -30.47 1.69
C ASN A 33 11.92 -30.22 0.56
N SER A 34 11.51 -28.97 0.31
CA SER A 34 10.48 -28.59 -0.68
C SER A 34 9.12 -29.27 -0.47
N GLU A 35 8.85 -29.73 0.75
CA GLU A 35 7.61 -30.45 1.09
C GLU A 35 6.50 -29.47 1.46
N PHE A 36 6.86 -28.32 2.05
CA PHE A 36 5.94 -27.26 2.44
C PHE A 36 6.35 -25.93 1.85
N ASN A 37 5.38 -25.19 1.34
CA ASN A 37 5.55 -23.82 0.82
C ASN A 37 4.93 -22.75 1.74
N THR A 38 4.26 -23.18 2.80
CA THR A 38 3.58 -22.32 3.77
C THR A 38 3.88 -22.82 5.17
N PHE A 39 3.70 -21.97 6.16
CA PHE A 39 3.78 -22.38 7.57
C PHE A 39 2.78 -23.52 7.86
N THR A 40 3.12 -24.35 8.83
CA THR A 40 2.29 -25.48 9.25
C THR A 40 1.42 -25.12 10.46
N ASP A 41 0.29 -25.80 10.59
CA ASP A 41 -0.64 -25.63 11.72
C ASP A 41 0.08 -25.85 13.06
N GLY A 42 -0.15 -24.94 14.02
CA GLY A 42 0.44 -25.01 15.36
C GLY A 42 1.93 -24.65 15.44
N GLU A 43 2.55 -24.23 14.34
CA GLU A 43 3.96 -23.85 14.34
C GLU A 43 4.22 -22.60 15.17
N ALA A 44 5.34 -22.59 15.91
CA ALA A 44 5.80 -21.41 16.62
C ALA A 44 6.53 -20.44 15.66
N LEU A 45 6.15 -19.17 15.71
CA LEU A 45 6.76 -18.13 14.91
C LEU A 45 7.91 -17.47 15.68
N VAL A 46 9.03 -17.31 15.00
CA VAL A 46 10.28 -16.76 15.53
C VAL A 46 10.69 -15.60 14.66
N SER A 47 11.09 -14.49 15.25
CA SER A 47 11.67 -13.37 14.51
C SER A 47 13.16 -13.61 14.29
N ASP A 48 13.65 -13.38 13.07
CA ASP A 48 15.07 -13.46 12.76
C ASP A 48 15.86 -12.31 13.41
N GLU A 49 15.25 -11.14 13.48
CA GLU A 49 15.83 -9.94 14.08
C GLU A 49 15.04 -9.48 15.31
N SER A 50 15.69 -8.73 16.20
CA SER A 50 14.99 -8.07 17.28
C SER A 50 14.20 -6.88 16.77
N VAL A 51 12.88 -6.88 16.96
CA VAL A 51 11.96 -5.86 16.47
C VAL A 51 11.21 -5.22 17.62
N VAL A 52 11.10 -3.89 17.61
CA VAL A 52 10.26 -3.14 18.55
C VAL A 52 8.91 -2.88 17.89
N TYR A 53 7.84 -3.37 18.50
CA TYR A 53 6.48 -3.13 18.07
C TYR A 53 5.66 -2.53 19.21
N GLY A 54 5.30 -1.26 19.07
CA GLY A 54 4.70 -0.51 20.18
C GLY A 54 5.63 -0.43 21.38
N ASN A 55 5.17 -0.88 22.55
CA ASN A 55 5.94 -0.93 23.79
C ASN A 55 6.58 -2.31 24.05
N THR A 56 6.52 -3.22 23.09
CA THR A 56 7.01 -4.59 23.24
C THR A 56 8.20 -4.81 22.32
N THR A 57 9.24 -5.46 22.84
CA THR A 57 10.38 -5.91 22.05
C THR A 57 10.25 -7.41 21.78
N ILE A 58 10.17 -7.78 20.52
CA ILE A 58 10.25 -9.16 20.07
C ILE A 58 11.75 -9.47 19.91
N THR A 59 12.26 -10.37 20.74
CA THR A 59 13.68 -10.72 20.70
C THR A 59 13.95 -11.72 19.57
N ALA A 60 15.05 -11.51 18.86
CA ALA A 60 15.50 -12.43 17.82
C ALA A 60 15.60 -13.88 18.31
N ASN A 61 15.29 -14.83 17.44
CA ASN A 61 15.38 -16.26 17.70
C ASN A 61 14.57 -16.78 18.90
N THR A 62 13.57 -16.02 19.37
CA THR A 62 12.65 -16.44 20.42
C THR A 62 11.22 -16.52 19.88
N PRO A 63 10.45 -17.56 20.24
CA PRO A 63 9.05 -17.63 19.85
C PRO A 63 8.26 -16.45 20.41
N PHE A 64 7.55 -15.74 19.54
CA PHE A 64 6.71 -14.60 19.92
C PHE A 64 5.21 -14.87 19.72
N ALA A 65 4.86 -15.85 18.91
CA ALA A 65 3.49 -16.26 18.63
C ALA A 65 3.46 -17.73 18.20
N SER A 66 2.29 -18.32 18.22
CA SER A 66 2.03 -19.64 17.64
C SER A 66 0.87 -19.56 16.67
N LEU A 67 0.96 -20.28 15.60
CA LEU A 67 -0.12 -20.41 14.62
C LEU A 67 -1.29 -21.21 15.22
N LEU A 68 -2.46 -21.03 14.66
CA LEU A 68 -3.62 -21.85 14.99
C LEU A 68 -3.32 -23.33 14.73
N THR A 69 -3.95 -24.19 15.49
CA THR A 69 -3.76 -25.63 15.40
C THR A 69 -4.47 -26.26 14.20
N THR A 70 -5.33 -25.48 13.53
CA THR A 70 -6.08 -25.92 12.35
C THR A 70 -6.31 -24.72 11.41
N ASN A 71 -6.14 -24.94 10.11
CA ASN A 71 -6.36 -23.93 9.07
C ASN A 71 -5.64 -22.60 9.34
N SER A 72 -4.41 -22.67 9.81
CA SER A 72 -3.63 -21.50 10.21
C SER A 72 -3.17 -20.63 9.03
N THR A 73 -3.19 -21.16 7.83
CA THR A 73 -2.74 -20.47 6.62
C THR A 73 -3.83 -20.44 5.56
N ALA A 74 -3.97 -19.29 4.91
CA ALA A 74 -4.92 -19.07 3.82
C ALA A 74 -4.34 -18.08 2.80
N ILE A 75 -4.98 -18.00 1.64
CA ILE A 75 -4.66 -16.97 0.65
C ILE A 75 -5.65 -15.83 0.83
N GLY A 76 -5.13 -14.65 1.18
CA GLY A 76 -5.89 -13.42 1.23
C GLY A 76 -5.54 -12.48 0.07
N SER A 77 -6.27 -11.38 -0.05
CA SER A 77 -5.98 -10.32 -1.01
C SER A 77 -5.88 -8.96 -0.32
N ALA A 78 -4.88 -8.20 -0.71
CA ALA A 78 -4.64 -6.86 -0.21
C ALA A 78 -4.26 -5.94 -1.36
N ALA A 79 -4.54 -4.65 -1.19
CA ALA A 79 -4.06 -3.60 -2.07
C ALA A 79 -3.21 -2.62 -1.26
N PHE A 80 -2.17 -2.08 -1.86
CA PHE A 80 -1.35 -1.09 -1.20
C PHE A 80 -1.06 0.09 -2.13
N ILE A 81 -0.82 1.25 -1.53
CA ILE A 81 -0.37 2.45 -2.20
C ILE A 81 0.93 2.92 -1.55
N SER A 82 1.95 3.21 -2.36
CA SER A 82 3.20 3.78 -1.88
C SER A 82 3.04 5.26 -1.56
N GLN A 83 3.88 5.77 -0.68
CA GLN A 83 3.92 7.19 -0.40
C GLN A 83 4.10 8.02 -1.68
N GLY A 84 3.43 9.15 -1.72
CA GLY A 84 3.51 10.02 -2.88
C GLY A 84 2.75 11.33 -2.68
N VAL A 85 2.81 12.18 -3.69
CA VAL A 85 2.09 13.45 -3.72
C VAL A 85 1.01 13.36 -4.79
N TYR A 86 -0.22 13.57 -4.37
CA TYR A 86 -1.38 13.54 -5.25
C TYR A 86 -1.96 14.93 -5.42
N PHE A 87 -2.33 15.29 -6.65
CA PHE A 87 -3.01 16.56 -6.93
C PHE A 87 -4.52 16.32 -6.90
N ILE A 88 -5.18 16.85 -5.87
CA ILE A 88 -6.61 16.66 -5.61
C ILE A 88 -7.25 18.01 -5.35
N ARG A 89 -8.33 18.33 -6.07
CA ARG A 89 -9.14 19.55 -5.89
C ARG A 89 -8.33 20.86 -5.83
N GLY A 90 -7.24 20.92 -6.58
CA GLY A 90 -6.37 22.11 -6.62
C GLY A 90 -5.23 22.11 -5.62
N PHE A 91 -5.07 21.08 -4.80
CA PHE A 91 -4.05 20.97 -3.77
C PHE A 91 -3.11 19.78 -4.01
N PHE A 92 -1.85 19.95 -3.65
CA PHE A 92 -0.90 18.85 -3.56
C PHE A 92 -0.96 18.24 -2.17
N VAL A 93 -1.38 16.99 -2.08
CA VAL A 93 -1.58 16.26 -0.83
C VAL A 93 -0.57 15.14 -0.72
N ASN A 94 0.20 15.13 0.37
CA ASN A 94 1.09 14.04 0.69
C ASN A 94 0.29 12.85 1.23
N VAL A 95 0.53 11.70 0.68
CA VAL A 95 -0.06 10.42 1.11
C VAL A 95 1.06 9.52 1.58
N ALA A 96 0.98 9.02 2.79
CA ALA A 96 1.88 7.99 3.30
C ALA A 96 1.54 6.62 2.69
N ASP A 97 2.41 5.65 2.87
CA ASP A 97 2.13 4.26 2.53
C ASP A 97 0.88 3.77 3.26
N GLN A 98 -0.04 3.18 2.52
CA GLN A 98 -1.26 2.60 3.08
C GLN A 98 -1.51 1.24 2.46
N THR A 99 -1.99 0.33 3.30
CA THR A 99 -2.40 -1.02 2.88
C THR A 99 -3.82 -1.27 3.34
N ILE A 100 -4.64 -1.83 2.46
CA ILE A 100 -6.00 -2.26 2.77
C ILE A 100 -6.18 -3.72 2.40
N ILE A 101 -6.84 -4.46 3.28
CA ILE A 101 -7.21 -5.84 3.03
C ILE A 101 -8.51 -5.86 2.24
N LEU A 102 -8.50 -6.55 1.12
CA LEU A 102 -9.67 -6.74 0.28
C LEU A 102 -10.51 -7.89 0.83
N ASP A 103 -9.91 -9.07 0.94
CA ASP A 103 -10.52 -10.24 1.56
C ASP A 103 -9.49 -11.02 2.36
N HIS A 104 -9.86 -11.47 3.56
CA HIS A 104 -8.97 -12.17 4.48
C HIS A 104 -8.59 -13.59 3.98
N TYR A 105 -9.54 -14.31 3.39
CA TYR A 105 -9.40 -15.72 3.06
C TYR A 105 -9.72 -16.03 1.60
N SER A 106 -9.68 -15.01 0.72
CA SER A 106 -9.96 -15.17 -0.69
C SER A 106 -9.03 -14.32 -1.54
N ASN A 107 -8.62 -14.87 -2.66
CA ASN A 107 -7.92 -14.14 -3.73
C ASN A 107 -8.86 -13.75 -4.88
N ASN A 108 -10.17 -14.03 -4.75
CA ASN A 108 -11.17 -13.76 -5.78
C ASN A 108 -11.98 -12.50 -5.47
N SER A 109 -11.29 -11.45 -5.04
CA SER A 109 -11.90 -10.18 -4.65
C SER A 109 -12.52 -9.43 -5.83
N SER A 110 -13.64 -8.76 -5.59
CA SER A 110 -14.32 -7.92 -6.58
C SER A 110 -14.65 -6.56 -5.95
N TYR A 111 -13.72 -5.60 -6.11
CA TYR A 111 -13.81 -4.28 -5.50
C TYR A 111 -13.26 -3.18 -6.41
N ARG A 112 -13.74 -1.96 -6.15
CA ARG A 112 -13.12 -0.72 -6.60
C ARG A 112 -12.22 -0.21 -5.48
N VAL A 113 -10.95 -0.04 -5.75
CA VAL A 113 -9.96 0.44 -4.77
C VAL A 113 -9.53 1.84 -5.18
N GLY A 114 -9.50 2.74 -4.24
CA GLY A 114 -9.15 4.13 -4.51
C GLY A 114 -8.96 4.95 -3.24
N LEU A 115 -8.77 6.24 -3.44
CA LEU A 115 -8.58 7.21 -2.36
C LEU A 115 -9.90 7.89 -2.02
N GLN A 116 -10.31 7.75 -0.77
CA GLN A 116 -11.40 8.56 -0.19
C GLN A 116 -10.82 9.91 0.23
N ILE A 117 -11.47 10.98 -0.20
CA ILE A 117 -11.09 12.35 0.12
C ILE A 117 -11.86 12.77 1.37
N ASN A 118 -11.14 13.12 2.43
CA ASN A 118 -11.70 13.69 3.63
C ASN A 118 -11.22 15.13 3.77
N GLU A 119 -12.16 16.07 3.78
CA GLU A 119 -11.89 17.49 4.01
C GLU A 119 -12.38 17.87 5.39
N LEU A 120 -11.48 18.39 6.21
CA LEU A 120 -11.74 18.79 7.59
C LEU A 120 -11.26 20.21 7.82
N LEU A 121 -11.98 20.97 8.63
CA LEU A 121 -11.52 22.24 9.17
C LEU A 121 -10.95 21.97 10.56
N VAL A 122 -9.66 22.23 10.72
CA VAL A 122 -8.94 22.08 11.99
C VAL A 122 -8.80 23.45 12.62
N ASN A 123 -9.24 23.58 13.85
CA ASN A 123 -9.16 24.80 14.65
C ASN A 123 -8.14 24.68 15.80
N ALA A 124 -7.86 25.78 16.49
CA ALA A 124 -6.87 25.83 17.55
C ALA A 124 -7.17 24.94 18.77
N LYS A 125 -8.40 24.42 18.93
CA LYS A 125 -8.73 23.49 20.00
C LYS A 125 -8.35 22.04 19.64
N GLU A 126 -8.23 21.76 18.35
CA GLU A 126 -7.89 20.44 17.83
C GLU A 126 -6.39 20.31 17.54
N ASP A 127 -5.73 21.46 17.26
CA ASP A 127 -4.31 21.54 17.00
C ASP A 127 -3.70 22.73 17.76
N ASP A 128 -2.99 22.44 18.83
CA ASP A 128 -2.34 23.43 19.71
C ASP A 128 -1.29 24.26 18.96
N SER A 129 -0.78 23.83 17.83
CA SER A 129 0.16 24.59 17.00
C SER A 129 -0.45 25.83 16.36
N LEU A 130 -1.79 25.90 16.34
CA LEU A 130 -2.54 27.04 15.83
C LEU A 130 -2.73 28.16 16.86
N TYR A 131 -2.30 27.97 18.12
CA TYR A 131 -2.25 29.08 19.08
C TYR A 131 -1.01 29.95 18.85
N ASP A 132 -1.17 31.25 19.12
CA ASP A 132 -0.05 32.21 19.08
C ASP A 132 1.00 31.83 20.13
N ASN A 133 2.24 31.63 19.72
CA ASN A 133 3.36 31.23 20.57
C ASN A 133 4.18 32.42 21.10
N ALA A 134 3.76 33.66 20.86
CA ALA A 134 4.48 34.88 21.25
C ALA A 134 4.42 35.14 22.75
N LYS A 135 5.17 34.37 23.53
CA LYS A 135 5.27 34.51 25.00
C LYS A 135 5.70 35.92 25.38
N GLY A 136 4.97 36.53 26.33
CA GLY A 136 5.25 37.89 26.84
C GLY A 136 4.52 38.99 26.09
N PHE A 137 3.70 38.67 25.11
CA PHE A 137 2.82 39.63 24.41
C PHE A 137 1.35 39.36 24.72
N THR A 138 0.50 40.37 24.49
CA THR A 138 -0.95 40.31 24.80
C THR A 138 -1.70 39.25 23.99
N ASN A 139 -1.15 38.82 22.85
CA ASN A 139 -1.76 37.85 21.96
C ASN A 139 -1.33 36.39 22.26
N PHE A 140 -0.50 36.17 23.28
CA PHE A 140 -0.07 34.81 23.66
C PHE A 140 -1.28 33.90 23.86
N ALA A 141 -1.24 32.72 23.27
CA ALA A 141 -2.30 31.72 23.26
C ALA A 141 -3.62 32.20 22.63
N ALA A 142 -3.62 33.26 21.84
CA ALA A 142 -4.79 33.61 21.02
C ALA A 142 -4.98 32.55 19.92
N PRO A 143 -6.24 32.12 19.64
CA PRO A 143 -6.49 31.18 18.56
C PRO A 143 -6.16 31.79 17.21
N GLY A 144 -5.41 31.04 16.42
CA GLY A 144 -5.09 31.38 15.03
C GLY A 144 -6.24 31.05 14.07
N ALA A 145 -5.98 31.29 12.79
CA ALA A 145 -6.95 30.97 11.74
C ALA A 145 -7.09 29.43 11.58
N ASP A 146 -8.32 29.00 11.35
CA ASP A 146 -8.62 27.61 11.01
C ASP A 146 -7.87 27.15 9.74
N ARG A 147 -7.55 25.87 9.67
CA ARG A 147 -6.83 25.25 8.55
C ARG A 147 -7.72 24.24 7.85
N LEU A 148 -7.70 24.27 6.52
CA LEU A 148 -8.24 23.18 5.73
C LEU A 148 -7.25 22.02 5.75
N LYS A 149 -7.69 20.86 6.23
CA LYS A 149 -6.96 19.62 6.22
C LYS A 149 -7.58 18.68 5.18
N ILE A 150 -6.79 18.21 4.23
CA ILE A 150 -7.21 17.24 3.22
C ILE A 150 -6.45 15.96 3.50
N GLU A 151 -7.19 14.89 3.77
CA GLU A 151 -6.66 13.55 3.96
C GLU A 151 -7.13 12.63 2.86
N LEU A 152 -6.24 11.79 2.38
CA LEU A 152 -6.52 10.76 1.39
C LEU A 152 -6.33 9.40 2.03
N ILE A 153 -7.42 8.63 2.11
CA ILE A 153 -7.43 7.32 2.76
C ILE A 153 -7.71 6.26 1.71
N LEU A 154 -6.83 5.26 1.64
CA LEU A 154 -7.02 4.11 0.76
C LEU A 154 -8.23 3.30 1.23
N THR A 155 -9.22 3.17 0.36
CA THR A 155 -10.51 2.56 0.69
C THR A 155 -10.96 1.63 -0.43
N LYS A 156 -11.71 0.59 -0.08
CA LYS A 156 -12.39 -0.29 -1.04
C LYS A 156 -13.88 0.01 -1.08
N LYS A 157 -14.46 -0.04 -2.28
CA LYS A 157 -15.91 0.04 -2.51
C LYS A 157 -16.37 -1.15 -3.33
N LEU A 158 -17.65 -1.50 -3.18
CA LEU A 158 -18.25 -2.53 -4.03
C LEU A 158 -18.28 -2.06 -5.50
N LEU A 159 -18.24 -3.00 -6.44
CA LEU A 159 -18.34 -2.69 -7.86
C LEU A 159 -19.66 -1.98 -8.21
N THR A 160 -20.72 -2.22 -7.43
CA THR A 160 -22.04 -1.64 -7.61
C THR A 160 -22.18 -0.22 -7.05
N ASP A 161 -21.29 0.16 -6.13
CA ASP A 161 -21.28 1.51 -5.56
C ASP A 161 -20.69 2.50 -6.56
N LYS A 162 -21.52 3.43 -7.03
CA LYS A 162 -21.17 4.47 -8.01
C LYS A 162 -21.07 5.87 -7.40
N ASN A 163 -21.12 5.97 -6.07
CA ASN A 163 -20.97 7.26 -5.42
C ASN A 163 -19.50 7.66 -5.35
N ASP A 164 -19.08 8.49 -6.28
CA ASP A 164 -17.68 8.93 -6.44
C ASP A 164 -17.45 10.40 -6.08
N THR A 165 -18.37 11.02 -5.34
CA THR A 165 -18.28 12.45 -5.00
C THR A 165 -16.95 12.79 -4.32
N ASP A 166 -16.51 11.93 -3.39
CA ASP A 166 -15.28 12.08 -2.62
C ASP A 166 -14.35 10.88 -2.75
N PHE A 167 -14.48 10.13 -3.85
CA PHE A 167 -13.72 8.91 -4.10
C PHE A 167 -13.05 8.95 -5.47
N VAL A 168 -11.74 8.76 -5.47
CA VAL A 168 -10.94 8.64 -6.69
C VAL A 168 -10.56 7.18 -6.89
N GLU A 169 -11.20 6.53 -7.86
CA GLU A 169 -10.87 5.15 -8.21
C GLU A 169 -9.46 5.08 -8.81
N LEU A 170 -8.60 4.27 -8.21
CA LEU A 170 -7.25 4.00 -8.72
C LEU A 170 -7.18 2.65 -9.42
N MET A 171 -7.92 1.66 -8.92
CA MET A 171 -7.87 0.30 -9.43
C MET A 171 -9.25 -0.36 -9.31
N ARG A 172 -9.58 -1.17 -10.29
CA ARG A 172 -10.77 -2.02 -10.25
C ARG A 172 -10.35 -3.47 -10.40
N ILE A 173 -10.78 -4.27 -9.44
CA ILE A 173 -10.56 -5.70 -9.40
C ILE A 173 -11.90 -6.38 -9.56
N ASP A 174 -11.95 -7.41 -10.35
CA ASP A 174 -13.13 -8.22 -10.57
C ASP A 174 -12.71 -9.67 -10.71
N GLU A 175 -13.28 -10.54 -9.87
CA GLU A 175 -12.91 -11.95 -9.77
C GLU A 175 -11.40 -12.15 -9.62
N GLY A 176 -10.75 -11.39 -8.72
CA GLY A 176 -9.33 -11.45 -8.45
C GLY A 176 -8.43 -10.91 -9.58
N LYS A 177 -9.01 -10.37 -10.65
CA LYS A 177 -8.27 -9.83 -11.80
C LYS A 177 -8.38 -8.33 -11.87
N ILE A 178 -7.26 -7.65 -12.09
CA ILE A 178 -7.25 -6.21 -12.31
C ILE A 178 -7.86 -5.93 -13.69
N LYS A 179 -9.01 -5.24 -13.72
CA LYS A 179 -9.71 -4.83 -14.94
C LYS A 179 -9.31 -3.43 -15.39
N VAL A 180 -9.14 -2.52 -14.43
CA VAL A 180 -8.77 -1.13 -14.67
C VAL A 180 -7.71 -0.75 -13.65
N MET A 181 -6.68 -0.06 -14.10
CA MET A 181 -5.67 0.54 -13.25
C MET A 181 -5.38 1.94 -13.77
N GLN A 182 -5.49 2.92 -12.91
CA GLN A 182 -5.16 4.31 -13.25
C GLN A 182 -3.64 4.47 -13.32
N SER A 183 -3.08 4.18 -14.48
CA SER A 183 -1.64 4.34 -14.73
C SER A 183 -1.30 5.57 -15.58
N LYS A 184 -2.33 6.26 -16.09
CA LYS A 184 -2.13 7.41 -16.99
C LYS A 184 -2.12 8.71 -16.21
N SER A 185 -0.95 9.30 -16.05
CA SER A 185 -0.83 10.71 -15.74
C SER A 185 -1.24 11.55 -16.97
N ASP A 186 -1.58 12.82 -16.77
CA ASP A 186 -1.86 13.72 -17.92
C ASP A 186 -0.64 13.88 -18.84
N TYR A 187 0.57 13.64 -18.32
CA TYR A 187 1.79 13.55 -19.13
C TYR A 187 1.74 12.44 -20.18
N ASN A 188 1.06 11.33 -19.93
CA ASN A 188 0.88 10.29 -20.94
C ASN A 188 0.02 10.76 -22.09
N LYS A 189 -1.01 11.55 -21.85
CA LYS A 189 -1.85 12.15 -22.92
C LYS A 189 -1.04 13.11 -23.79
N ILE A 190 -0.19 13.93 -23.17
CA ILE A 190 0.70 14.85 -23.89
C ILE A 190 1.71 14.04 -24.72
N ARG A 191 2.28 13.00 -24.15
CA ARG A 191 3.23 12.11 -24.85
C ARG A 191 2.55 11.42 -26.04
N ASP A 192 1.36 10.87 -25.83
CA ASP A 192 0.63 10.17 -26.89
C ASP A 192 0.23 11.15 -28.01
N TRP A 193 -0.19 12.35 -27.66
CA TRP A 193 -0.49 13.41 -28.63
C TRP A 193 0.76 13.88 -29.40
N ILE A 194 1.89 14.06 -28.72
CA ILE A 194 3.17 14.40 -29.37
C ILE A 194 3.61 13.28 -30.30
N ALA A 195 3.47 12.02 -29.87
CA ALA A 195 3.82 10.85 -30.69
C ALA A 195 2.96 10.78 -31.96
N GLU A 196 1.64 11.00 -31.84
CA GLU A 196 0.72 11.05 -32.96
C GLU A 196 1.09 12.17 -33.92
N ARG A 197 1.33 13.37 -33.42
CA ARG A 197 1.75 14.51 -34.23
C ARG A 197 3.10 14.29 -34.92
N THR A 198 4.05 13.69 -34.23
CA THR A 198 5.34 13.34 -34.83
C THR A 198 5.18 12.33 -35.96
N TYR A 199 4.27 11.37 -35.81
CA TYR A 199 3.93 10.41 -36.85
C TYR A 199 3.28 11.10 -38.06
N GLU A 200 2.32 12.01 -37.83
CA GLU A 200 1.68 12.80 -38.90
C GLU A 200 2.68 13.67 -39.66
N GLU A 201 3.66 14.26 -39.00
CA GLU A 201 4.64 15.13 -39.60
C GLU A 201 5.81 14.38 -40.28
N SER A 202 6.23 13.25 -39.72
CA SER A 202 7.44 12.52 -40.12
C SER A 202 7.15 11.18 -40.83
N GLY A 203 5.93 10.64 -40.65
CA GLY A 203 5.59 9.31 -41.15
C GLY A 203 6.37 8.18 -40.45
N ASP A 204 6.40 7.03 -41.09
CA ASP A 204 7.17 5.89 -40.62
C ASP A 204 8.67 6.10 -40.88
N TYR A 205 9.49 5.88 -39.85
CA TYR A 205 10.94 5.93 -39.95
C TYR A 205 11.59 4.75 -39.23
N SER A 206 12.73 4.33 -39.73
CA SER A 206 13.52 3.27 -39.13
C SER A 206 14.44 3.86 -38.08
N VAL A 207 14.46 3.26 -36.91
CA VAL A 207 15.43 3.57 -35.86
C VAL A 207 16.44 2.43 -35.77
N ASP A 208 17.69 2.76 -35.46
CA ASP A 208 18.68 1.73 -35.18
C ASP A 208 18.22 0.84 -34.02
N PRO A 209 18.41 -0.48 -34.12
CA PRO A 209 17.97 -1.39 -33.08
C PRO A 209 18.67 -1.09 -31.75
N PHE A 210 17.91 -1.04 -30.69
CA PHE A 210 18.45 -0.93 -29.34
C PHE A 210 19.29 -2.16 -29.01
N LYS A 211 20.45 -1.94 -28.45
CA LYS A 211 21.27 -3.03 -27.92
C LYS A 211 20.65 -3.52 -26.61
N LEU A 212 20.10 -4.73 -26.65
CA LEU A 212 19.58 -5.42 -25.47
C LEU A 212 20.73 -6.22 -24.85
N GLY A 213 20.99 -5.96 -23.56
CA GLY A 213 21.88 -6.76 -22.75
C GLY A 213 21.07 -7.51 -21.69
N LEU A 214 21.37 -8.76 -21.48
CA LEU A 214 20.83 -9.52 -20.36
C LEU A 214 21.80 -9.41 -19.19
N PHE A 215 21.29 -8.94 -18.05
CA PHE A 215 22.02 -8.86 -16.80
C PHE A 215 21.37 -9.76 -15.77
N ASN A 216 22.17 -10.43 -14.97
CA ASN A 216 21.66 -11.21 -13.87
C ASN A 216 21.13 -10.28 -12.77
N SER A 217 19.94 -10.55 -12.25
CA SER A 217 19.32 -9.74 -11.21
C SER A 217 19.96 -9.86 -9.83
N LEU A 218 20.85 -10.81 -9.67
CA LEU A 218 21.61 -11.03 -8.43
C LEU A 218 22.98 -10.38 -8.60
N ASN A 219 23.14 -9.18 -8.13
CA ASN A 219 24.39 -8.45 -7.82
C ASN A 219 25.70 -8.84 -8.50
N ASP A 220 25.68 -9.75 -9.38
CA ASP A 220 26.84 -10.21 -10.10
C ASP A 220 26.91 -9.43 -11.40
N ASN A 221 27.93 -8.65 -11.51
CA ASN A 221 28.33 -7.91 -12.71
C ASN A 221 28.65 -8.83 -13.90
N LEU A 222 28.04 -10.00 -13.95
CA LEU A 222 28.23 -11.00 -14.98
C LEU A 222 27.07 -10.92 -15.94
N GLY A 223 27.28 -10.17 -17.00
CA GLY A 223 26.47 -10.36 -18.20
C GLY A 223 26.62 -11.81 -18.65
N ASN A 224 25.53 -12.51 -18.81
CA ASN A 224 25.55 -13.79 -19.49
C ASN A 224 25.87 -13.57 -20.95
N ASN A 225 27.02 -14.07 -21.37
CA ASN A 225 27.38 -14.20 -22.76
C ASN A 225 26.49 -15.21 -23.47
#